data_bf169b16a83591f4b7072f0e0b5628ce
#
_entry.id   bf169b16a83591f4b7072f0e0b5628ce
#
_cell.length_a   1.000
_cell.length_b   1.000
_cell.length_c   1.000
_cell.angle_alpha   90.00
_cell.angle_beta   90.00
_cell.angle_gamma   90.00
#
_symmetry.space_group_name_H-M   'P 1'
#
loop_
_entity.id
_entity.type
_entity.pdbx_description
1 polymer ?
#
loop_
_entity_poly.entity_id
_entity_poly.type
_entity_poly.pdbx_seq_one_letter_code
_entity_poly.pdbx_strand_id
1 'polypeptide(L)'
;MGRVNRWMIGIAVIAGAGCALTLAKRSPWDIQQLAELSDQLEQFKTLARLKAEEADQLRHAKELLEGRLSTSEASVGYDERGLVTRMLDQVLFDSGKAQLRKSASPVLDKVAKVLQEVPDQPVGVEGHTDNVPIKHSGWADNKALSVARANAVVDYLADHDIDRARLMPIGYGEEHPIASNDTASGRQKNRRVEIVILPKSSGQSYEEEAERESKSKTGATHYSK
;
A
#
# COMPACT_ATOMS: atom_id res chain seq x y z
N MET A 1 -15.79 60.06 9.17
CA MET A 1 -14.76 60.45 8.16
C MET A 1 -13.75 59.28 8.08
N GLY A 2 -13.86 58.47 7.05
CA GLY A 2 -12.96 57.34 6.81
C GLY A 2 -12.93 57.06 5.30
N ARG A 3 -11.80 57.37 4.67
CA ARG A 3 -11.58 57.30 3.21
C ARG A 3 -11.52 55.88 2.75
N VAL A 4 -12.41 55.51 1.85
CA VAL A 4 -12.38 54.27 1.11
C VAL A 4 -11.39 54.43 -0.05
N ASN A 5 -10.25 53.73 0.02
CA ASN A 5 -9.29 53.68 -1.09
C ASN A 5 -9.87 52.85 -2.24
N ARG A 6 -10.23 53.54 -3.30
CA ARG A 6 -10.63 52.97 -4.60
C ARG A 6 -9.37 52.61 -5.40
N TRP A 7 -9.01 51.38 -5.48
CA TRP A 7 -8.07 50.89 -6.49
C TRP A 7 -8.84 50.54 -7.76
N MET A 8 -8.74 51.41 -8.75
CA MET A 8 -9.23 51.12 -10.10
C MET A 8 -8.04 50.58 -10.90
N ILE A 9 -8.10 49.29 -11.25
CA ILE A 9 -7.23 48.74 -12.28
C ILE A 9 -7.99 48.84 -13.61
N GLY A 10 -7.67 49.85 -14.39
CA GLY A 10 -8.18 49.99 -15.77
C GLY A 10 -7.31 49.19 -16.74
N ILE A 11 -7.87 48.24 -17.40
CA ILE A 11 -7.27 47.63 -18.58
C ILE A 11 -7.83 48.39 -19.79
N ALA A 12 -7.00 49.19 -20.46
CA ALA A 12 -7.33 49.82 -21.72
C ALA A 12 -7.14 48.81 -22.87
N VAL A 13 -8.22 48.41 -23.50
CA VAL A 13 -8.18 47.67 -24.76
C VAL A 13 -8.52 48.64 -25.87
N ILE A 14 -7.57 48.87 -26.77
CA ILE A 14 -7.75 49.67 -27.99
C ILE A 14 -8.54 48.82 -28.97
N ALA A 15 -9.79 49.23 -29.25
CA ALA A 15 -10.63 48.60 -30.27
C ALA A 15 -10.84 49.57 -31.40
N GLY A 16 -10.42 49.17 -32.59
CA GLY A 16 -10.88 49.79 -33.84
C GLY A 16 -12.30 49.32 -34.15
N ALA A 17 -13.16 50.29 -34.51
CA ALA A 17 -14.51 50.14 -35.05
C ALA A 17 -15.59 49.49 -34.14
N GLY A 18 -16.32 50.35 -33.45
CA GLY A 18 -17.79 50.22 -33.38
C GLY A 18 -18.45 49.31 -32.36
N CYS A 19 -17.75 48.82 -31.31
CA CYS A 19 -18.40 48.13 -30.21
C CYS A 19 -18.15 48.88 -28.91
N ALA A 20 -19.22 49.34 -28.27
CA ALA A 20 -19.18 49.88 -26.92
C ALA A 20 -18.79 48.75 -25.94
N LEU A 21 -17.55 48.74 -25.48
CA LEU A 21 -17.10 47.87 -24.39
C LEU A 21 -17.76 48.33 -23.09
N THR A 22 -18.81 47.65 -22.69
CA THR A 22 -19.30 47.74 -21.31
C THR A 22 -18.26 47.12 -20.39
N LEU A 23 -17.52 47.96 -19.66
CA LEU A 23 -16.69 47.55 -18.54
C LEU A 23 -17.62 46.94 -17.48
N ALA A 24 -17.79 45.63 -17.52
CA ALA A 24 -18.45 44.90 -16.47
C ALA A 24 -17.60 45.07 -15.20
N LYS A 25 -18.09 45.87 -14.24
CA LYS A 25 -17.54 45.91 -12.90
C LYS A 25 -17.71 44.52 -12.34
N ARG A 26 -16.59 43.73 -12.23
CA ARG A 26 -16.62 42.48 -11.51
C ARG A 26 -17.02 42.77 -10.05
N SER A 27 -18.04 42.06 -9.56
CA SER A 27 -18.46 42.19 -8.18
C SER A 27 -17.36 41.72 -7.27
N PRO A 28 -17.25 42.20 -6.03
CA PRO A 28 -16.31 41.66 -5.06
C PRO A 28 -16.45 40.15 -4.88
N TRP A 29 -17.66 39.63 -5.07
CA TRP A 29 -17.98 38.20 -5.07
C TRP A 29 -17.26 37.42 -6.17
N ASP A 30 -17.23 37.95 -7.40
CA ASP A 30 -16.56 37.30 -8.53
C ASP A 30 -15.05 37.20 -8.31
N ILE A 31 -14.46 38.23 -7.69
CA ILE A 31 -13.01 38.27 -7.38
C ILE A 31 -12.70 37.23 -6.31
N GLN A 32 -13.52 37.09 -5.29
CA GLN A 32 -13.33 36.14 -4.21
C GLN A 32 -13.49 34.69 -4.69
N GLN A 33 -14.51 34.43 -5.53
CA GLN A 33 -14.69 33.12 -6.16
C GLN A 33 -13.52 32.74 -7.08
N LEU A 34 -12.97 33.69 -7.85
CA LEU A 34 -11.81 33.43 -8.69
C LEU A 34 -10.55 33.12 -7.86
N ALA A 35 -10.35 33.82 -6.74
CA ALA A 35 -9.25 33.54 -5.84
C ALA A 35 -9.36 32.17 -5.21
N GLU A 36 -10.55 31.78 -4.73
CA GLU A 36 -10.79 30.45 -4.16
C GLU A 36 -10.63 29.34 -5.20
N LEU A 37 -11.14 29.53 -6.42
CA LEU A 37 -10.97 28.57 -7.51
C LEU A 37 -9.50 28.41 -7.93
N SER A 38 -8.75 29.51 -7.89
CA SER A 38 -7.31 29.50 -8.17
C SER A 38 -6.55 28.69 -7.09
N ASP A 39 -6.90 28.86 -5.81
CA ASP A 39 -6.29 28.14 -4.72
C ASP A 39 -6.61 26.62 -4.82
N GLN A 40 -7.86 26.27 -5.07
CA GLN A 40 -8.27 24.89 -5.32
C GLN A 40 -7.51 24.27 -6.51
N LEU A 41 -7.32 25.01 -7.60
CA LEU A 41 -6.56 24.53 -8.75
C LEU A 41 -5.11 24.24 -8.40
N GLU A 42 -4.46 25.09 -7.61
CA GLU A 42 -3.08 24.86 -7.17
C GLU A 42 -2.98 23.66 -6.20
N GLN A 43 -3.97 23.47 -5.33
CA GLN A 43 -4.06 22.28 -4.47
C GLN A 43 -4.22 21.01 -5.32
N PHE A 44 -5.10 21.02 -6.32
CA PHE A 44 -5.27 19.87 -7.24
C PHE A 44 -4.00 19.57 -8.04
N LYS A 45 -3.30 20.59 -8.54
CA LYS A 45 -2.03 20.40 -9.26
C LYS A 45 -0.96 19.78 -8.34
N THR A 46 -0.86 20.27 -7.10
CA THR A 46 0.08 19.74 -6.11
C THR A 46 -0.22 18.28 -5.80
N LEU A 47 -1.49 17.95 -5.54
CA LEU A 47 -1.91 16.56 -5.29
C LEU A 47 -1.66 15.65 -6.51
N ALA A 48 -1.96 16.12 -7.71
CA ALA A 48 -1.71 15.37 -8.93
C ALA A 48 -0.21 15.09 -9.14
N ARG A 49 0.64 16.06 -8.83
CA ARG A 49 2.10 15.90 -8.89
C ARG A 49 2.58 14.86 -7.88
N LEU A 50 2.15 14.96 -6.62
CA LEU A 50 2.53 14.00 -5.58
C LEU A 50 2.11 12.57 -5.94
N LYS A 51 0.89 12.39 -6.47
CA LYS A 51 0.43 11.08 -6.94
C LYS A 51 1.22 10.55 -8.14
N ALA A 52 1.64 11.43 -9.04
CA ALA A 52 2.48 11.04 -10.17
C ALA A 52 3.89 10.59 -9.70
N GLU A 53 4.50 11.33 -8.78
CA GLU A 53 5.78 10.98 -8.18
C GLU A 53 5.71 9.63 -7.45
N GLU A 54 4.64 9.39 -6.70
CA GLU A 54 4.40 8.11 -6.03
C GLU A 54 4.23 6.95 -7.02
N ALA A 55 3.45 7.15 -8.08
CA ALA A 55 3.27 6.14 -9.11
C ALA A 55 4.59 5.80 -9.83
N ASP A 56 5.47 6.79 -10.03
CA ASP A 56 6.79 6.57 -10.61
C ASP A 56 7.71 5.79 -9.66
N GLN A 57 7.66 6.07 -8.35
CA GLN A 57 8.40 5.30 -7.33
C GLN A 57 7.97 3.82 -7.31
N LEU A 58 6.65 3.56 -7.34
CA LEU A 58 6.12 2.19 -7.36
C LEU A 58 6.46 1.46 -8.68
N ARG A 59 6.46 2.18 -9.81
CA ARG A 59 6.89 1.61 -11.09
C ARG A 59 8.35 1.22 -11.06
N HIS A 60 9.22 2.09 -10.56
CA HIS A 60 10.63 1.82 -10.39
C HIS A 60 10.87 0.61 -9.46
N ALA A 61 10.18 0.56 -8.32
CA ALA A 61 10.25 -0.58 -7.40
C ALA A 61 9.84 -1.89 -8.09
N LYS A 62 8.79 -1.86 -8.94
CA LYS A 62 8.36 -3.02 -9.72
C LYS A 62 9.47 -3.50 -10.66
N GLU A 63 10.07 -2.60 -11.44
CA GLU A 63 11.16 -2.93 -12.37
C GLU A 63 12.36 -3.54 -11.64
N LEU A 64 12.72 -2.99 -10.48
CA LEU A 64 13.79 -3.55 -9.65
C LEU A 64 13.46 -4.94 -9.11
N LEU A 65 12.22 -5.17 -8.64
CA LEU A 65 11.77 -6.49 -8.17
C LEU A 65 11.78 -7.51 -9.31
N GLU A 66 11.21 -7.17 -10.47
CA GLU A 66 11.20 -8.05 -11.65
C GLU A 66 12.62 -8.35 -12.18
N GLY A 67 13.52 -7.39 -12.09
CA GLY A 67 14.92 -7.57 -12.51
C GLY A 67 15.76 -8.38 -11.52
N ARG A 68 15.40 -8.42 -10.23
CA ARG A 68 16.17 -9.12 -9.18
C ARG A 68 15.60 -10.49 -8.81
N LEU A 69 14.30 -10.69 -8.94
CA LEU A 69 13.59 -11.92 -8.58
C LEU A 69 13.36 -12.79 -9.82
N SER A 70 13.62 -14.07 -9.70
CA SER A 70 13.22 -15.03 -10.74
C SER A 70 11.74 -15.42 -10.57
N THR A 71 11.11 -15.89 -11.64
CA THR A 71 9.73 -16.37 -11.62
C THR A 71 9.52 -17.61 -10.72
N SER A 72 10.59 -18.31 -10.37
CA SER A 72 10.57 -19.42 -9.42
C SER A 72 10.63 -18.96 -7.96
N GLU A 73 11.15 -17.76 -7.71
CA GLU A 73 11.23 -17.16 -6.36
C GLU A 73 9.96 -16.41 -6.01
N ALA A 74 9.47 -15.55 -6.92
CA ALA A 74 8.30 -14.71 -6.69
C ALA A 74 7.60 -14.31 -7.99
N SER A 75 6.35 -13.89 -7.87
CA SER A 75 5.64 -13.13 -8.91
C SER A 75 5.39 -11.70 -8.43
N VAL A 76 5.60 -10.74 -9.32
CA VAL A 76 5.46 -9.30 -9.03
C VAL A 76 4.35 -8.74 -9.92
N GLY A 77 3.48 -7.93 -9.35
CA GLY A 77 2.37 -7.33 -10.09
C GLY A 77 1.62 -6.28 -9.27
N TYR A 78 0.74 -5.54 -9.91
CA TYR A 78 -0.17 -4.63 -9.22
C TYR A 78 -1.52 -5.29 -8.97
N ASP A 79 -2.12 -4.93 -7.85
CA ASP A 79 -3.55 -5.09 -7.61
C ASP A 79 -4.12 -3.81 -6.98
N GLU A 80 -5.36 -3.85 -6.48
CA GLU A 80 -6.06 -2.71 -5.89
C GLU A 80 -5.38 -2.14 -4.62
N ARG A 81 -4.58 -2.94 -3.92
CA ARG A 81 -3.83 -2.53 -2.72
C ARG A 81 -2.55 -1.76 -3.08
N GLY A 82 -1.85 -2.17 -4.15
CA GLY A 82 -0.58 -1.57 -4.56
C GLY A 82 0.31 -2.54 -5.33
N LEU A 83 1.62 -2.42 -5.15
CA LEU A 83 2.61 -3.30 -5.78
C LEU A 83 2.83 -4.54 -4.91
N VAL A 84 2.43 -5.70 -5.41
CA VAL A 84 2.44 -6.98 -4.69
C VAL A 84 3.55 -7.89 -5.19
N THR A 85 4.35 -8.39 -4.25
CA THR A 85 5.31 -9.47 -4.46
C THR A 85 4.81 -10.73 -3.77
N ARG A 86 4.41 -11.74 -4.56
CA ARG A 86 3.89 -13.02 -4.07
C ARG A 86 4.96 -14.09 -4.08
N MET A 87 5.22 -14.68 -2.94
CA MET A 87 6.14 -15.80 -2.75
C MET A 87 5.41 -17.02 -2.22
N LEU A 88 5.61 -18.18 -2.87
CA LEU A 88 5.07 -19.43 -2.37
C LEU A 88 5.71 -19.78 -1.01
N ASP A 89 4.93 -20.34 -0.09
CA ASP A 89 5.40 -20.68 1.26
C ASP A 89 6.61 -21.61 1.24
N GLN A 90 6.68 -22.54 0.30
CA GLN A 90 7.81 -23.47 0.15
C GLN A 90 9.17 -22.81 -0.17
N VAL A 91 9.14 -21.57 -0.68
CA VAL A 91 10.36 -20.77 -0.89
C VAL A 91 10.89 -20.27 0.45
N LEU A 92 9.99 -19.91 1.35
CA LEU A 92 10.31 -19.25 2.61
C LEU A 92 10.38 -20.19 3.81
N PHE A 93 9.50 -21.21 3.87
CA PHE A 93 9.28 -22.04 5.05
C PHE A 93 9.29 -23.52 4.76
N ASP A 94 9.56 -24.33 5.80
CA ASP A 94 9.23 -25.73 5.80
C ASP A 94 7.72 -25.92 6.10
N SER A 95 7.19 -27.09 5.70
CA SER A 95 5.79 -27.40 5.91
C SER A 95 5.40 -27.30 7.39
N GLY A 96 4.31 -26.56 7.66
CA GLY A 96 3.77 -26.36 9.01
C GLY A 96 4.66 -25.49 9.94
N LYS A 97 5.75 -24.92 9.44
CA LYS A 97 6.64 -24.04 10.21
C LYS A 97 6.48 -22.57 9.81
N ALA A 98 6.82 -21.68 10.75
CA ALA A 98 6.94 -20.24 10.55
C ALA A 98 8.41 -19.75 10.66
N GLN A 99 9.36 -20.67 10.88
CA GLN A 99 10.78 -20.34 10.85
C GLN A 99 11.25 -20.26 9.40
N LEU A 100 11.86 -19.14 9.04
CA LEU A 100 12.44 -18.94 7.70
C LEU A 100 13.56 -19.95 7.42
N ARG A 101 13.54 -20.51 6.23
CA ARG A 101 14.61 -21.36 5.72
C ARG A 101 15.86 -20.52 5.40
N LYS A 102 17.03 -21.09 5.53
CA LYS A 102 18.28 -20.43 5.11
C LYS A 102 18.26 -20.03 3.62
N SER A 103 17.57 -20.80 2.80
CA SER A 103 17.39 -20.52 1.37
C SER A 103 16.44 -19.34 1.09
N ALA A 104 15.66 -18.87 2.06
CA ALA A 104 14.80 -17.71 1.92
C ALA A 104 15.58 -16.38 1.97
N SER A 105 16.70 -16.34 2.71
CA SER A 105 17.50 -15.12 2.88
C SER A 105 17.87 -14.43 1.57
N PRO A 106 18.44 -15.09 0.53
CA PRO A 106 18.77 -14.40 -0.70
C PRO A 106 17.58 -13.77 -1.43
N VAL A 107 16.38 -14.34 -1.27
CA VAL A 107 15.15 -13.80 -1.87
C VAL A 107 14.67 -12.58 -1.10
N LEU A 108 14.63 -12.68 0.23
CA LEU A 108 14.22 -11.58 1.11
C LEU A 108 15.21 -10.41 1.08
N ASP A 109 16.52 -10.67 0.94
CA ASP A 109 17.54 -9.63 0.74
C ASP A 109 17.30 -8.81 -0.51
N LYS A 110 16.88 -9.47 -1.61
CA LYS A 110 16.53 -8.76 -2.86
C LYS A 110 15.32 -7.85 -2.64
N VAL A 111 14.32 -8.32 -1.89
CA VAL A 111 13.13 -7.51 -1.55
C VAL A 111 13.52 -6.37 -0.61
N ALA A 112 14.28 -6.61 0.45
CA ALA A 112 14.74 -5.59 1.38
C ALA A 112 15.46 -4.44 0.66
N LYS A 113 16.37 -4.76 -0.27
CA LYS A 113 17.08 -3.75 -1.09
C LYS A 113 16.12 -2.88 -1.91
N VAL A 114 15.00 -3.42 -2.40
CA VAL A 114 14.01 -2.61 -3.12
C VAL A 114 13.19 -1.77 -2.16
N LEU A 115 12.84 -2.30 -0.99
CA LEU A 115 12.13 -1.53 0.05
C LEU A 115 12.95 -0.35 0.59
N GLN A 116 14.30 -0.44 0.56
CA GLN A 116 15.20 0.66 0.89
C GLN A 116 15.17 1.79 -0.16
N GLU A 117 14.91 1.47 -1.44
CA GLU A 117 14.77 2.47 -2.53
C GLU A 117 13.46 3.27 -2.43
N VAL A 118 12.47 2.77 -1.68
CA VAL A 118 11.15 3.42 -1.46
C VAL A 118 10.88 3.59 0.04
N PRO A 119 11.70 4.38 0.76
CA PRO A 119 11.70 4.42 2.23
C PRO A 119 10.40 4.94 2.86
N ASP A 120 9.61 5.74 2.14
CA ASP A 120 8.40 6.37 2.66
C ASP A 120 7.12 5.55 2.45
N GLN A 121 7.19 4.42 1.73
CA GLN A 121 6.00 3.62 1.43
C GLN A 121 5.69 2.66 2.59
N PRO A 122 4.42 2.58 3.05
CA PRO A 122 3.99 1.55 3.97
C PRO A 122 4.05 0.17 3.30
N VAL A 123 4.30 -0.88 4.07
CA VAL A 123 4.48 -2.24 3.55
C VAL A 123 3.63 -3.22 4.34
N GLY A 124 2.63 -3.82 3.68
CA GLY A 124 1.89 -4.95 4.21
C GLY A 124 2.67 -6.25 4.00
N VAL A 125 2.66 -7.11 5.00
CA VAL A 125 3.20 -8.48 4.90
C VAL A 125 2.09 -9.46 5.27
N GLU A 126 1.54 -10.12 4.27
CA GLU A 126 0.35 -10.93 4.38
C GLU A 126 0.68 -12.41 4.32
N GLY A 127 0.27 -13.16 5.33
CA GLY A 127 0.40 -14.62 5.36
C GLY A 127 -0.91 -15.29 4.97
N HIS A 128 -0.82 -16.29 4.08
CA HIS A 128 -1.96 -17.06 3.61
C HIS A 128 -1.69 -18.56 3.69
N THR A 129 -2.75 -19.35 3.88
CA THR A 129 -2.71 -20.80 3.87
C THR A 129 -3.69 -21.35 2.84
N ASP A 130 -3.65 -22.65 2.62
CA ASP A 130 -4.77 -23.37 2.02
C ASP A 130 -5.83 -23.69 3.11
N ASN A 131 -6.91 -24.35 2.70
CA ASN A 131 -8.01 -24.76 3.60
C ASN A 131 -7.79 -26.10 4.32
N VAL A 132 -6.60 -26.68 4.22
CA VAL A 132 -6.31 -27.95 4.93
C VAL A 132 -6.05 -27.63 6.40
N PRO A 133 -6.84 -28.19 7.34
CA PRO A 133 -6.63 -27.95 8.76
C PRO A 133 -5.26 -28.44 9.22
N ILE A 134 -4.58 -27.59 9.98
CA ILE A 134 -3.27 -27.92 10.54
C ILE A 134 -3.43 -29.01 11.61
N LYS A 135 -2.67 -30.11 11.47
CA LYS A 135 -2.58 -31.17 12.45
C LYS A 135 -1.12 -31.37 12.82
N HIS A 136 -0.83 -31.50 14.12
CA HIS A 136 0.51 -31.85 14.64
C HIS A 136 1.63 -30.80 14.38
N SER A 137 1.30 -29.53 14.12
CA SER A 137 2.29 -28.47 13.85
C SER A 137 2.58 -27.55 15.04
N GLY A 138 1.83 -27.71 16.13
CA GLY A 138 1.95 -26.82 17.31
C GLY A 138 1.21 -25.48 17.18
N TRP A 139 0.59 -25.20 16.04
CA TRP A 139 -0.26 -24.04 15.83
C TRP A 139 -1.71 -24.33 16.14
N ALA A 140 -2.45 -23.35 16.65
CA ALA A 140 -3.86 -23.51 16.98
C ALA A 140 -4.72 -23.74 15.69
N ASP A 141 -4.45 -22.98 14.65
CA ASP A 141 -5.16 -23.01 13.37
C ASP A 141 -4.33 -22.38 12.23
N ASN A 142 -4.90 -22.38 11.02
CA ASN A 142 -4.33 -21.76 9.82
C ASN A 142 -4.08 -20.26 10.00
N LYS A 143 -4.93 -19.56 10.73
CA LYS A 143 -4.79 -18.13 11.05
C LYS A 143 -3.52 -17.90 11.88
N ALA A 144 -3.35 -18.65 12.98
CA ALA A 144 -2.18 -18.53 13.86
C ALA A 144 -0.87 -18.77 13.09
N LEU A 145 -0.84 -19.80 12.22
CA LEU A 145 0.33 -20.07 11.37
C LEU A 145 0.61 -18.90 10.41
N SER A 146 -0.44 -18.37 9.76
CA SER A 146 -0.28 -17.28 8.79
C SER A 146 0.23 -15.99 9.44
N VAL A 147 -0.27 -15.64 10.64
CA VAL A 147 0.24 -14.51 11.44
C VAL A 147 1.71 -14.72 11.79
N ALA A 148 2.07 -15.91 12.28
CA ALA A 148 3.46 -16.19 12.66
C ALA A 148 4.42 -16.12 11.47
N ARG A 149 3.99 -16.54 10.27
CA ARG A 149 4.77 -16.43 9.03
C ARG A 149 4.95 -14.98 8.59
N ALA A 150 3.87 -14.18 8.64
CA ALA A 150 3.95 -12.75 8.35
C ALA A 150 4.94 -12.05 9.29
N ASN A 151 4.85 -12.32 10.60
CA ASN A 151 5.79 -11.76 11.58
C ASN A 151 7.24 -12.19 11.32
N ALA A 152 7.50 -13.45 10.97
CA ALA A 152 8.86 -13.91 10.69
C ALA A 152 9.48 -13.18 9.48
N VAL A 153 8.68 -12.82 8.46
CA VAL A 153 9.15 -12.01 7.34
C VAL A 153 9.36 -10.55 7.76
N VAL A 154 8.44 -9.99 8.56
CA VAL A 154 8.58 -8.62 9.11
C VAL A 154 9.85 -8.52 9.97
N ASP A 155 10.09 -9.47 10.86
CA ASP A 155 11.29 -9.48 11.71
C ASP A 155 12.55 -9.54 10.84
N TYR A 156 12.56 -10.39 9.80
CA TYR A 156 13.68 -10.47 8.87
C TYR A 156 13.94 -9.14 8.16
N LEU A 157 12.90 -8.48 7.64
CA LEU A 157 13.03 -7.20 6.94
C LEU A 157 13.50 -6.09 7.89
N ALA A 158 13.01 -6.08 9.13
CA ALA A 158 13.43 -5.12 10.15
C ALA A 158 14.91 -5.31 10.54
N ASP A 159 15.39 -6.56 10.62
CA ASP A 159 16.80 -6.88 10.85
C ASP A 159 17.70 -6.50 9.65
N HIS A 160 17.10 -6.16 8.50
CA HIS A 160 17.79 -5.73 7.27
C HIS A 160 17.49 -4.26 6.90
N ASP A 161 17.50 -3.40 7.91
CA ASP A 161 17.41 -1.93 7.80
C ASP A 161 16.09 -1.38 7.21
N ILE A 162 15.00 -2.15 7.30
CA ILE A 162 13.66 -1.62 7.00
C ILE A 162 13.00 -1.16 8.30
N ASP A 163 12.58 0.11 8.36
CA ASP A 163 11.90 0.65 9.53
C ASP A 163 10.66 -0.20 9.87
N ARG A 164 10.67 -0.75 11.10
CA ARG A 164 9.56 -1.59 11.57
C ARG A 164 8.22 -0.87 11.60
N ALA A 165 8.20 0.44 11.78
CA ALA A 165 6.98 1.23 11.76
C ALA A 165 6.27 1.22 10.39
N ARG A 166 6.98 0.87 9.33
CA ARG A 166 6.42 0.72 7.98
C ARG A 166 5.81 -0.65 7.73
N LEU A 167 6.17 -1.65 8.55
CA LEU A 167 5.89 -3.06 8.30
C LEU A 167 4.64 -3.51 9.06
N MET A 168 3.59 -3.89 8.35
CA MET A 168 2.30 -4.29 8.90
C MET A 168 2.06 -5.78 8.63
N PRO A 169 2.26 -6.67 9.62
CA PRO A 169 1.99 -8.09 9.46
C PRO A 169 0.50 -8.39 9.57
N ILE A 170 -0.04 -9.11 8.59
CA ILE A 170 -1.41 -9.62 8.61
C ILE A 170 -1.40 -11.12 8.30
N GLY A 171 -2.12 -11.91 9.08
CA GLY A 171 -2.36 -13.30 8.74
C GLY A 171 -3.80 -13.50 8.35
N TYR A 172 -4.08 -13.84 7.12
CA TYR A 172 -5.44 -14.11 6.64
C TYR A 172 -5.85 -15.59 6.78
N GLY A 173 -4.88 -16.50 7.04
CA GLY A 173 -5.22 -17.92 7.03
C GLY A 173 -5.71 -18.35 5.66
N GLU A 174 -6.85 -19.07 5.62
CA GLU A 174 -7.46 -19.61 4.41
C GLU A 174 -8.52 -18.70 3.77
N GLU A 175 -8.75 -17.51 4.32
CA GLU A 175 -9.89 -16.64 3.98
C GLU A 175 -9.77 -15.95 2.61
N HIS A 176 -8.55 -15.80 2.07
CA HIS A 176 -8.28 -15.12 0.79
C HIS A 176 -7.60 -16.05 -0.23
N PRO A 177 -8.29 -17.09 -0.76
CA PRO A 177 -7.71 -17.98 -1.75
C PRO A 177 -7.60 -17.29 -3.12
N ILE A 178 -6.48 -17.50 -3.81
CA ILE A 178 -6.25 -17.03 -5.20
C ILE A 178 -6.42 -18.16 -6.23
N ALA A 179 -6.64 -19.38 -5.77
CA ALA A 179 -6.88 -20.55 -6.61
C ALA A 179 -7.80 -21.55 -5.89
N SER A 180 -8.38 -22.51 -6.64
CA SER A 180 -9.24 -23.53 -6.02
C SER A 180 -8.45 -24.40 -5.02
N ASN A 181 -9.01 -24.59 -3.83
CA ASN A 181 -8.47 -25.49 -2.81
C ASN A 181 -8.71 -26.99 -3.13
N ASP A 182 -9.50 -27.32 -4.15
CA ASP A 182 -9.80 -28.71 -4.53
C ASP A 182 -8.58 -29.41 -5.12
N THR A 183 -7.71 -28.66 -5.80
CA THR A 183 -6.51 -29.20 -6.45
C THR A 183 -5.26 -28.98 -5.62
N ALA A 184 -4.31 -29.91 -5.70
CA ALA A 184 -3.00 -29.75 -5.03
C ALA A 184 -2.24 -28.52 -5.52
N SER A 185 -2.30 -28.24 -6.82
CA SER A 185 -1.68 -27.06 -7.42
C SER A 185 -2.32 -25.74 -6.93
N GLY A 186 -3.65 -25.71 -6.80
CA GLY A 186 -4.35 -24.53 -6.28
C GLY A 186 -4.04 -24.30 -4.80
N ARG A 187 -4.04 -25.34 -3.97
CA ARG A 187 -3.61 -25.24 -2.57
C ARG A 187 -2.18 -24.72 -2.44
N GLN A 188 -1.26 -25.16 -3.30
CA GLN A 188 0.11 -24.67 -3.31
C GLN A 188 0.17 -23.18 -3.60
N LYS A 189 -0.64 -22.66 -4.52
CA LYS A 189 -0.74 -21.21 -4.80
C LYS A 189 -1.33 -20.43 -3.64
N ASN A 190 -2.29 -21.02 -2.91
CA ASN A 190 -2.91 -20.39 -1.75
C ASN A 190 -1.95 -20.29 -0.58
N ARG A 191 -1.06 -21.26 -0.37
CA ARG A 191 0.02 -21.18 0.63
C ARG A 191 1.10 -20.24 0.14
N ARG A 192 1.04 -18.98 0.58
CA ARG A 192 1.94 -17.91 0.13
C ARG A 192 2.14 -16.83 1.18
N VAL A 193 3.15 -16.02 0.97
CA VAL A 193 3.29 -14.70 1.61
C VAL A 193 3.27 -13.65 0.52
N GLU A 194 2.53 -12.59 0.74
CA GLU A 194 2.49 -11.40 -0.09
C GLU A 194 3.17 -10.25 0.64
N ILE A 195 4.09 -9.56 -0.02
CA ILE A 195 4.66 -8.29 0.44
C ILE A 195 4.07 -7.21 -0.46
N VAL A 196 3.30 -6.31 0.14
CA VAL A 196 2.52 -5.27 -0.55
C VAL A 196 3.13 -3.91 -0.25
N ILE A 197 3.71 -3.26 -1.25
CA ILE A 197 4.13 -1.87 -1.15
C ILE A 197 2.91 -1.00 -1.43
N LEU A 198 2.40 -0.35 -0.40
CA LEU A 198 1.16 0.41 -0.42
C LEU A 198 1.40 1.84 -0.88
N PRO A 199 0.41 2.48 -1.53
CA PRO A 199 0.38 3.93 -1.66
C PRO A 199 0.37 4.60 -0.28
N LYS A 200 1.04 5.75 -0.14
CA LYS A 200 1.11 6.50 1.14
C LYS A 200 -0.28 6.82 1.71
N SER A 201 -1.23 7.11 0.82
CA SER A 201 -2.63 7.40 1.20
C SER A 201 -3.39 6.20 1.75
N SER A 202 -2.93 4.99 1.51
CA SER A 202 -3.61 3.74 1.93
C SER A 202 -3.06 3.16 3.24
N GLY A 203 -1.96 3.70 3.77
CA GLY A 203 -1.30 3.17 4.97
C GLY A 203 -2.22 3.09 6.17
N GLN A 204 -2.97 4.13 6.48
CA GLN A 204 -3.86 4.18 7.65
C GLN A 204 -5.00 3.16 7.57
N SER A 205 -5.67 3.03 6.42
CA SER A 205 -6.74 2.06 6.25
C SER A 205 -6.25 0.62 6.34
N TYR A 206 -5.05 0.37 5.87
CA TYR A 206 -4.42 -0.94 5.96
C TYR A 206 -3.96 -1.27 7.38
N GLU A 207 -3.47 -0.29 8.12
CA GLU A 207 -3.11 -0.42 9.55
C GLU A 207 -4.34 -0.76 10.40
N GLU A 208 -5.47 -0.10 10.16
CA GLU A 208 -6.74 -0.43 10.80
C GLU A 208 -7.21 -1.86 10.49
N GLU A 209 -7.02 -2.34 9.27
CA GLU A 209 -7.33 -3.71 8.87
C GLU A 209 -6.41 -4.69 9.61
N ALA A 210 -5.10 -4.43 9.64
CA ALA A 210 -4.12 -5.25 10.36
C ALA A 210 -4.47 -5.37 11.85
N GLU A 211 -4.89 -4.26 12.48
CA GLU A 211 -5.34 -4.27 13.87
C GLU A 211 -6.65 -5.06 14.07
N ARG A 212 -7.64 -4.93 13.18
CA ARG A 212 -8.89 -5.70 13.25
C ARG A 212 -8.62 -7.19 13.17
N GLU A 213 -7.80 -7.59 12.20
CA GLU A 213 -7.40 -8.97 12.01
C GLU A 213 -6.64 -9.55 13.22
N SER A 214 -5.80 -8.75 13.87
CA SER A 214 -5.10 -9.14 15.09
C SER A 214 -6.03 -9.30 16.29
N LYS A 215 -7.09 -8.47 16.38
CA LYS A 215 -8.05 -8.45 17.50
C LYS A 215 -9.17 -9.48 17.35
N SER A 216 -9.49 -9.92 16.13
CA SER A 216 -10.64 -10.79 15.85
C SER A 216 -10.63 -12.12 16.59
N LYS A 217 -9.49 -12.56 17.12
CA LYS A 217 -9.36 -13.82 17.89
C LYS A 217 -8.95 -13.68 19.36
N THR A 218 -8.67 -12.47 19.84
CA THR A 218 -8.40 -12.29 21.28
C THR A 218 -9.67 -12.40 22.12
N GLY A 219 -10.86 -12.32 21.51
CA GLY A 219 -12.16 -12.42 22.16
C GLY A 219 -12.67 -13.86 22.43
N ALA A 220 -12.00 -14.90 21.96
CA ALA A 220 -12.49 -16.29 22.03
C ALA A 220 -11.92 -17.13 23.17
N THR A 221 -11.13 -16.58 24.09
CA THR A 221 -10.51 -17.32 25.19
C THR A 221 -11.08 -16.99 26.59
N HIS A 222 -12.38 -16.68 26.68
CA HIS A 222 -13.11 -16.71 27.95
C HIS A 222 -14.29 -17.69 27.87
N TYR A 223 -14.01 -18.96 27.78
CA TYR A 223 -14.92 -19.98 28.30
C TYR A 223 -14.26 -20.58 29.57
N SER A 224 -14.79 -20.09 30.71
CA SER A 224 -14.57 -20.63 32.05
C SER A 224 -14.87 -22.13 32.13
N LYS A 225 -14.10 -22.79 32.93
CA LYS A 225 -14.29 -24.14 33.48
C LYS A 225 -15.69 -24.35 34.04
#